data_f4458b580e4bf072689879cb6618a27f
#
_entry.id   f4458b580e4bf072689879cb6618a27f
#
_cell.length_a   1.000
_cell.length_b   1.000
_cell.length_c   1.000
_cell.angle_alpha   90.00
_cell.angle_beta   90.00
_cell.angle_gamma   90.00
#
_symmetry.space_group_name_H-M   'P 1'
#
loop_
_entity.id
_entity.type
_entity.pdbx_description
1 polymer ?
#
loop_
_entity_poly.entity_id
_entity_poly.type
_entity_poly.pdbx_seq_one_letter_code
_entity_poly.pdbx_strand_id
1 'polypeptide(L)'
;MQWIRPNSIGGSNSRSNLRTARLRGHSTLMNEIKIQVKTLPHFEGLPLPQHQTEGASGIDLLAACQEPITLQPGDRALVPTGIIIALPPGLEAQIRPRSGLAIKHGITLLNTPGTIDSDYRGEVQIILINHAREPFTVTRGMRIAQMVLAEVVKTKLEVVDNLEGTRRGAGGFGHTGH
;
A
#
# COMPACT_ATOMS: atom_id res chain seq x y z
N MET A 1 -23.40 26.27 59.92
CA MET A 1 -22.48 26.49 61.07
C MET A 1 -21.11 26.18 60.63
N GLN A 2 -20.38 27.20 60.48
CA GLN A 2 -19.01 27.58 60.84
C GLN A 2 -17.90 27.05 59.95
N TRP A 3 -17.41 28.00 59.22
CA TRP A 3 -16.10 28.20 58.59
C TRP A 3 -14.94 28.02 59.56
N ILE A 4 -13.83 27.41 59.13
CA ILE A 4 -12.50 27.72 59.59
C ILE A 4 -11.50 27.63 58.41
N ARG A 5 -10.93 28.75 57.96
CA ARG A 5 -9.59 28.92 57.49
C ARG A 5 -8.74 29.32 58.72
N PRO A 6 -7.42 29.35 58.72
CA PRO A 6 -6.40 29.44 57.65
C PRO A 6 -5.10 28.64 57.97
N ASN A 7 -4.08 28.60 57.12
CA ASN A 7 -2.84 29.34 57.32
C ASN A 7 -1.88 29.21 56.15
N SER A 8 -1.39 30.34 55.74
CA SER A 8 -0.30 30.58 54.83
C SER A 8 1.07 30.34 55.49
N ILE A 9 1.97 29.62 54.80
CA ILE A 9 3.43 29.77 54.92
C ILE A 9 3.97 29.42 53.54
N GLY A 10 4.44 30.28 52.75
CA GLY A 10 5.74 30.89 52.71
C GLY A 10 6.71 30.11 51.82
N GLY A 11 6.92 30.59 50.59
CA GLY A 11 8.23 30.69 49.98
C GLY A 11 8.89 29.45 49.38
N SER A 12 8.94 29.37 48.06
CA SER A 12 10.23 29.47 47.37
C SER A 12 10.02 29.38 45.83
N ASN A 13 10.40 30.45 45.20
CA ASN A 13 10.59 30.57 43.76
C ASN A 13 11.61 29.56 43.28
N SER A 14 11.18 28.56 42.51
CA SER A 14 12.05 27.87 41.57
C SER A 14 11.49 28.05 40.18
N ARG A 15 12.05 29.02 39.48
CA ARG A 15 11.85 29.18 38.02
C ARG A 15 12.41 27.94 37.32
N SER A 16 11.55 27.00 37.02
CA SER A 16 11.90 25.95 36.11
C SER A 16 11.87 26.53 34.67
N ASN A 17 13.07 26.68 34.12
CA ASN A 17 13.31 26.97 32.72
C ASN A 17 12.63 25.91 31.84
N LEU A 18 11.44 26.21 31.36
CA LEU A 18 10.85 25.56 30.18
C LEU A 18 11.72 25.95 28.99
N ARG A 19 12.75 25.14 28.71
CA ARG A 19 13.44 25.15 27.45
C ARG A 19 12.38 24.77 26.40
N THR A 20 11.90 25.74 25.64
CA THR A 20 11.24 25.56 24.38
C THR A 20 12.16 24.74 23.49
N ALA A 21 11.90 23.44 23.42
CA ALA A 21 12.48 22.59 22.38
C ALA A 21 11.95 23.12 21.03
N ARG A 22 12.76 23.94 20.37
CA ARG A 22 12.59 24.25 18.97
C ARG A 22 12.57 22.90 18.24
N LEU A 23 11.40 22.50 17.79
CA LEU A 23 11.25 21.47 16.77
C LEU A 23 12.04 21.99 15.56
N ARG A 24 13.28 21.54 15.45
CA ARG A 24 14.05 21.68 14.21
C ARG A 24 13.21 20.95 13.17
N GLY A 25 12.73 21.71 12.18
CA GLY A 25 12.04 21.15 11.03
C GLY A 25 12.93 20.04 10.45
N HIS A 26 12.52 18.79 10.64
CA HIS A 26 13.00 17.71 9.83
C HIS A 26 12.43 17.98 8.44
N SER A 27 13.21 18.61 7.58
CA SER A 27 13.07 18.40 6.16
C SER A 27 13.33 16.91 5.97
N THR A 28 12.26 16.13 5.98
CA THR A 28 12.30 14.74 5.57
C THR A 28 12.61 14.78 4.07
N LEU A 29 13.89 14.71 3.73
CA LEU A 29 14.31 14.36 2.38
C LEU A 29 13.64 13.01 2.13
N MET A 30 12.53 13.00 1.41
CA MET A 30 11.95 11.77 0.93
C MET A 30 13.02 11.12 0.06
N ASN A 31 13.55 9.98 0.51
CA ASN A 31 14.52 9.21 -0.27
C ASN A 31 13.79 8.69 -1.51
N GLU A 32 13.92 9.40 -2.62
CA GLU A 32 13.40 8.93 -3.89
C GLU A 32 14.17 7.70 -4.33
N ILE A 33 13.47 6.60 -4.52
CA ILE A 33 14.02 5.37 -5.09
C ILE A 33 13.79 5.38 -6.60
N LYS A 34 14.85 5.33 -7.38
CA LYS A 34 14.76 5.25 -8.84
C LYS A 34 14.45 3.81 -9.27
N ILE A 35 13.38 3.64 -10.01
CA ILE A 35 12.97 2.38 -10.62
C ILE A 35 13.17 2.50 -12.13
N GLN A 36 13.85 1.53 -12.72
CA GLN A 36 13.95 1.46 -14.17
C GLN A 36 12.65 0.88 -14.75
N VAL A 37 12.14 1.52 -15.78
CA VAL A 37 10.93 1.11 -16.49
C VAL A 37 11.26 0.94 -17.97
N LYS A 38 10.85 -0.20 -18.53
CA LYS A 38 10.88 -0.45 -19.98
C LYS A 38 9.42 -0.50 -20.46
N THR A 39 9.11 0.28 -21.49
CA THR A 39 7.79 0.24 -22.13
C THR A 39 7.77 -0.79 -23.27
N LEU A 40 6.61 -1.41 -23.47
CA LEU A 40 6.33 -2.33 -24.56
C LEU A 40 5.60 -1.61 -25.71
N PRO A 41 5.54 -2.15 -26.93
CA PRO A 41 4.90 -1.47 -28.07
C PRO A 41 3.44 -1.03 -27.79
N HIS A 42 2.68 -1.83 -27.10
CA HIS A 42 1.28 -1.50 -26.75
C HIS A 42 1.14 -0.47 -25.61
N PHE A 43 2.25 0.05 -25.07
CA PHE A 43 2.25 1.21 -24.16
C PHE A 43 2.20 2.55 -24.92
N GLU A 44 2.50 2.56 -26.22
CA GLU A 44 2.58 3.79 -26.99
C GLU A 44 1.37 4.71 -26.80
N GLY A 45 1.60 5.99 -26.57
CA GLY A 45 0.54 6.99 -26.35
C GLY A 45 -0.03 7.04 -24.91
N LEU A 46 0.41 6.15 -24.00
CA LEU A 46 0.04 6.23 -22.59
C LEU A 46 1.08 7.04 -21.79
N PRO A 47 0.66 7.81 -20.77
CA PRO A 47 1.61 8.47 -19.88
C PRO A 47 2.26 7.45 -18.93
N LEU A 48 3.51 7.69 -18.53
CA LEU A 48 4.15 6.89 -17.48
C LEU A 48 3.34 6.98 -16.18
N PRO A 49 3.25 5.87 -15.45
CA PRO A 49 2.64 5.85 -14.12
C PRO A 49 3.31 6.85 -13.17
N GLN A 50 2.53 7.58 -12.40
CA GLN A 50 3.03 8.58 -11.46
C GLN A 50 2.12 8.70 -10.23
N HIS A 51 2.66 9.24 -9.14
CA HIS A 51 1.86 9.62 -7.98
C HIS A 51 0.88 10.73 -8.37
N GLN A 52 -0.39 10.59 -7.97
CA GLN A 52 -1.42 11.57 -8.31
C GLN A 52 -1.42 12.80 -7.39
N THR A 53 -0.85 12.66 -6.20
CA THR A 53 -0.64 13.73 -5.21
C THR A 53 0.70 13.54 -4.54
N GLU A 54 1.26 14.60 -3.93
CA GLU A 54 2.54 14.55 -3.20
C GLU A 54 2.54 13.51 -2.07
N GLY A 55 1.42 13.33 -1.38
CA GLY A 55 1.26 12.36 -0.30
C GLY A 55 0.75 10.98 -0.74
N ALA A 56 0.60 10.72 -2.03
CA ALA A 56 0.10 9.42 -2.50
C ALA A 56 1.16 8.33 -2.27
N SER A 57 0.77 7.24 -1.62
CA SER A 57 1.63 6.07 -1.43
C SER A 57 1.73 5.20 -2.68
N GLY A 58 0.70 5.22 -3.53
CA GLY A 58 0.60 4.40 -4.72
C GLY A 58 0.76 5.18 -6.03
N ILE A 59 1.23 4.47 -7.03
CA ILE A 59 1.33 4.93 -8.43
C ILE A 59 0.23 4.23 -9.22
N ASP A 60 -0.66 4.99 -9.87
CA ASP A 60 -1.74 4.41 -10.67
C ASP A 60 -1.21 3.69 -11.92
N LEU A 61 -1.67 2.46 -12.15
CA LEU A 61 -1.37 1.67 -13.33
C LEU A 61 -2.53 1.74 -14.33
N LEU A 62 -2.17 1.94 -15.61
CA LEU A 62 -3.10 2.09 -16.71
C LEU A 62 -3.27 0.79 -17.49
N ALA A 63 -4.48 0.54 -17.99
CA ALA A 63 -4.72 -0.53 -18.95
C ALA A 63 -4.12 -0.17 -20.30
N ALA A 64 -3.24 -1.02 -20.82
CA ALA A 64 -2.63 -0.90 -22.14
C ALA A 64 -3.25 -1.88 -23.16
N CYS A 65 -4.48 -2.31 -22.93
CA CYS A 65 -5.23 -3.15 -23.86
C CYS A 65 -5.44 -2.42 -25.20
N GLN A 66 -5.33 -3.13 -26.31
CA GLN A 66 -5.62 -2.60 -27.65
C GLN A 66 -7.11 -2.50 -27.88
N GLU A 67 -7.84 -3.56 -27.52
CA GLU A 67 -9.30 -3.64 -27.59
C GLU A 67 -9.91 -3.58 -26.18
N PRO A 68 -11.14 -3.06 -26.03
CA PRO A 68 -11.84 -3.09 -24.75
C PRO A 68 -12.02 -4.52 -24.23
N ILE A 69 -11.83 -4.72 -22.91
CA ILE A 69 -12.01 -6.02 -22.25
C ILE A 69 -13.26 -5.94 -21.39
N THR A 70 -14.30 -6.70 -21.74
CA THR A 70 -15.54 -6.76 -20.96
C THR A 70 -15.52 -7.94 -20.01
N LEU A 71 -15.71 -7.68 -18.73
CA LEU A 71 -15.83 -8.64 -17.63
C LEU A 71 -17.31 -8.79 -17.27
N GLN A 72 -17.92 -9.94 -17.53
CA GLN A 72 -19.23 -10.26 -17.02
C GLN A 72 -19.16 -10.45 -15.49
N PRO A 73 -20.29 -10.47 -14.77
CA PRO A 73 -20.32 -10.80 -13.34
C PRO A 73 -19.62 -12.14 -13.06
N GLY A 74 -18.62 -12.13 -12.17
CA GLY A 74 -17.78 -13.29 -11.84
C GLY A 74 -16.60 -13.54 -12.77
N ASP A 75 -16.51 -12.87 -13.91
CA ASP A 75 -15.39 -13.01 -14.84
C ASP A 75 -14.09 -12.39 -14.28
N ARG A 76 -12.98 -12.97 -14.74
CA ARG A 76 -11.64 -12.43 -14.53
C ARG A 76 -10.90 -12.30 -15.85
N ALA A 77 -10.03 -11.29 -15.94
CA ALA A 77 -9.13 -11.10 -17.07
C ALA A 77 -7.76 -10.65 -16.65
N LEU A 78 -6.76 -11.04 -17.43
CA LEU A 78 -5.40 -10.53 -17.33
C LEU A 78 -5.29 -9.28 -18.21
N VAL A 79 -5.14 -8.12 -17.60
CA VAL A 79 -5.09 -6.82 -18.30
C VAL A 79 -3.65 -6.34 -18.38
N PRO A 80 -3.11 -6.09 -19.58
CA PRO A 80 -1.75 -5.60 -19.77
C PRO A 80 -1.62 -4.15 -19.32
N THR A 81 -0.45 -3.78 -18.80
CA THR A 81 -0.09 -2.38 -18.48
C THR A 81 0.93 -1.81 -19.46
N GLY A 82 1.55 -2.62 -20.29
CA GLY A 82 2.57 -2.23 -21.26
C GLY A 82 3.91 -1.84 -20.65
N ILE A 83 4.15 -2.12 -19.36
CA ILE A 83 5.42 -1.81 -18.69
C ILE A 83 6.08 -3.03 -18.06
N ILE A 84 7.40 -3.03 -18.08
CA ILE A 84 8.29 -3.92 -17.34
C ILE A 84 9.05 -3.03 -16.36
N ILE A 85 9.19 -3.46 -15.10
CA ILE A 85 9.93 -2.72 -14.08
C ILE A 85 11.13 -3.54 -13.58
N ALA A 86 12.19 -2.84 -13.19
CA ALA A 86 13.33 -3.44 -12.50
C ALA A 86 13.47 -2.78 -11.12
N LEU A 87 13.16 -3.53 -10.09
CA LEU A 87 13.26 -3.09 -8.70
C LEU A 87 14.66 -3.33 -8.15
N PRO A 88 15.17 -2.45 -7.29
CA PRO A 88 16.36 -2.75 -6.50
C PRO A 88 16.17 -3.98 -5.61
N PRO A 89 17.23 -4.78 -5.34
CA PRO A 89 17.16 -5.86 -4.36
C PRO A 89 16.69 -5.34 -2.99
N GLY A 90 15.88 -6.13 -2.31
CA GLY A 90 15.30 -5.77 -1.01
C GLY A 90 13.97 -5.01 -1.10
N LEU A 91 13.47 -4.78 -2.32
CA LEU A 91 12.13 -4.23 -2.56
C LEU A 91 11.26 -5.20 -3.35
N GLU A 92 9.94 -5.08 -3.14
CA GLU A 92 8.89 -5.62 -3.99
C GLU A 92 7.96 -4.50 -4.43
N ALA A 93 7.21 -4.70 -5.52
CA ALA A 93 6.07 -3.87 -5.83
C ALA A 93 4.77 -4.63 -5.54
N GLN A 94 3.94 -4.07 -4.69
CA GLN A 94 2.62 -4.60 -4.39
C GLN A 94 1.58 -3.96 -5.30
N ILE A 95 0.88 -4.80 -6.04
CA ILE A 95 -0.22 -4.35 -6.88
C ILE A 95 -1.51 -4.48 -6.09
N ARG A 96 -2.18 -3.35 -5.90
CA ARG A 96 -3.37 -3.21 -5.05
C ARG A 96 -4.55 -2.69 -5.86
N PRO A 97 -5.80 -3.02 -5.45
CA PRO A 97 -6.99 -2.47 -6.10
C PRO A 97 -7.11 -0.97 -5.84
N ARG A 98 -7.88 -0.31 -6.71
CA ARG A 98 -8.28 1.08 -6.50
C ARG A 98 -9.63 1.12 -5.79
N SER A 99 -9.71 1.85 -4.70
CA SER A 99 -10.92 1.97 -3.87
C SER A 99 -12.14 2.43 -4.67
N GLY A 100 -11.93 3.36 -5.63
CA GLY A 100 -13.02 3.86 -6.47
C GLY A 100 -13.61 2.79 -7.40
N LEU A 101 -12.79 1.89 -7.97
CA LEU A 101 -13.28 0.77 -8.77
C LEU A 101 -13.97 -0.26 -7.89
N ALA A 102 -13.42 -0.54 -6.72
CA ALA A 102 -13.98 -1.50 -5.79
C ALA A 102 -15.39 -1.10 -5.34
N ILE A 103 -15.56 0.13 -4.82
CA ILE A 103 -16.84 0.56 -4.25
C ILE A 103 -17.91 0.87 -5.30
N LYS A 104 -17.52 1.46 -6.44
CA LYS A 104 -18.49 1.89 -7.45
C LYS A 104 -18.87 0.79 -8.44
N HIS A 105 -17.93 -0.11 -8.73
CA HIS A 105 -18.06 -1.08 -9.82
C HIS A 105 -17.82 -2.53 -9.39
N GLY A 106 -17.52 -2.79 -8.12
CA GLY A 106 -17.21 -4.14 -7.64
C GLY A 106 -15.98 -4.78 -8.30
N ILE A 107 -15.09 -3.96 -8.89
CA ILE A 107 -13.88 -4.43 -9.57
C ILE A 107 -12.71 -4.42 -8.59
N THR A 108 -12.03 -5.54 -8.50
CA THR A 108 -10.84 -5.69 -7.66
C THR A 108 -9.79 -6.56 -8.36
N LEU A 109 -8.68 -6.82 -7.67
CA LEU A 109 -7.68 -7.78 -8.11
C LEU A 109 -7.95 -9.13 -7.46
N LEU A 110 -7.91 -10.20 -8.26
CA LEU A 110 -8.16 -11.55 -7.75
C LEU A 110 -7.08 -12.00 -6.76
N ASN A 111 -5.83 -11.62 -7.00
CA ASN A 111 -4.65 -11.96 -6.19
C ASN A 111 -4.15 -10.75 -5.37
N THR A 112 -5.02 -10.06 -4.66
CA THR A 112 -4.63 -8.83 -3.95
C THR A 112 -4.01 -9.09 -2.56
N PRO A 113 -2.84 -8.47 -2.25
CA PRO A 113 -1.97 -7.75 -3.17
C PRO A 113 -1.23 -8.69 -4.12
N GLY A 114 -1.15 -8.29 -5.41
CA GLY A 114 -0.25 -8.94 -6.34
C GLY A 114 1.20 -8.58 -6.00
N THR A 115 2.12 -9.54 -6.11
CA THR A 115 3.54 -9.33 -5.81
C THR A 115 4.36 -9.30 -7.09
N ILE A 116 5.19 -8.26 -7.25
CA ILE A 116 6.21 -8.16 -8.30
C ILE A 116 7.57 -8.20 -7.61
N ASP A 117 8.27 -9.29 -7.80
CA ASP A 117 9.59 -9.51 -7.22
C ASP A 117 10.68 -8.66 -7.87
N SER A 118 11.76 -8.39 -7.15
CA SER A 118 12.87 -7.54 -7.65
C SER A 118 13.60 -8.14 -8.86
N ASP A 119 13.55 -9.45 -9.07
CA ASP A 119 14.14 -10.17 -10.20
C ASP A 119 13.13 -10.50 -11.34
N TYR A 120 11.86 -10.14 -11.18
CA TYR A 120 10.88 -10.30 -12.26
C TYR A 120 11.17 -9.32 -13.40
N ARG A 121 11.13 -9.82 -14.65
CA ARG A 121 11.39 -9.02 -15.87
C ARG A 121 10.31 -9.21 -16.93
N GLY A 122 9.17 -9.78 -16.55
CA GLY A 122 7.98 -9.82 -17.39
C GLY A 122 7.18 -8.52 -17.33
N GLU A 123 6.19 -8.41 -18.19
CA GLU A 123 5.22 -7.32 -18.14
C GLU A 123 4.43 -7.35 -16.83
N VAL A 124 4.24 -6.19 -16.21
CA VAL A 124 3.29 -6.04 -15.10
C VAL A 124 1.88 -6.16 -15.66
N GLN A 125 1.21 -7.26 -15.36
CA GLN A 125 -0.16 -7.52 -15.80
C GLN A 125 -1.08 -7.62 -14.59
N ILE A 126 -2.32 -7.17 -14.74
CA ILE A 126 -3.29 -7.04 -13.65
C ILE A 126 -4.39 -8.09 -13.81
N ILE A 127 -4.55 -8.96 -12.80
CA ILE A 127 -5.64 -9.94 -12.78
C ILE A 127 -6.87 -9.28 -12.16
N LEU A 128 -7.74 -8.69 -13.00
CA LEU A 128 -9.00 -8.11 -12.55
C LEU A 128 -10.08 -9.18 -12.41
N ILE A 129 -10.97 -8.98 -11.44
CA ILE A 129 -12.20 -9.76 -11.26
C ILE A 129 -13.38 -8.81 -11.05
N ASN A 130 -14.53 -9.17 -11.63
CA ASN A 130 -15.79 -8.45 -11.47
C ASN A 130 -16.68 -9.15 -10.44
N HIS A 131 -16.82 -8.56 -9.25
CA HIS A 131 -17.75 -9.02 -8.20
C HIS A 131 -19.11 -8.31 -8.22
N ALA A 132 -19.32 -7.38 -9.19
CA ALA A 132 -20.61 -6.73 -9.36
C ALA A 132 -21.64 -7.65 -10.00
N ARG A 133 -22.86 -7.14 -10.15
CA ARG A 133 -23.95 -7.82 -10.86
C ARG A 133 -24.07 -7.39 -12.33
N GLU A 134 -23.35 -6.32 -12.69
CA GLU A 134 -23.36 -5.73 -14.03
C GLU A 134 -22.02 -5.95 -14.73
N PRO A 135 -22.01 -6.06 -16.07
CA PRO A 135 -20.78 -6.10 -16.83
C PRO A 135 -19.93 -4.85 -16.61
N PHE A 136 -18.62 -5.01 -16.63
CA PHE A 136 -17.66 -3.90 -16.56
C PHE A 136 -16.69 -3.97 -17.74
N THR A 137 -16.53 -2.87 -18.45
CA THR A 137 -15.62 -2.78 -19.59
C THR A 137 -14.38 -1.97 -19.23
N VAL A 138 -13.23 -2.62 -19.33
CA VAL A 138 -11.91 -1.98 -19.21
C VAL A 138 -11.53 -1.43 -20.58
N THR A 139 -11.24 -0.14 -20.64
CA THR A 139 -10.78 0.54 -21.86
C THR A 139 -9.33 0.97 -21.71
N ARG A 140 -8.65 1.16 -22.83
CA ARG A 140 -7.28 1.67 -22.88
C ARG A 140 -7.14 2.98 -22.11
N GLY A 141 -6.07 3.12 -21.32
CA GLY A 141 -5.79 4.30 -20.49
C GLY A 141 -6.59 4.36 -19.19
N MET A 142 -7.53 3.43 -18.95
CA MET A 142 -8.23 3.36 -17.67
C MET A 142 -7.25 3.01 -16.54
N ARG A 143 -7.33 3.72 -15.42
CA ARG A 143 -6.57 3.43 -14.20
C ARG A 143 -7.22 2.23 -13.50
N ILE A 144 -6.56 1.06 -13.56
CA ILE A 144 -7.13 -0.23 -13.14
C ILE A 144 -6.59 -0.76 -11.81
N ALA A 145 -5.42 -0.32 -11.41
CA ALA A 145 -4.74 -0.74 -10.17
C ALA A 145 -3.84 0.38 -9.67
N GLN A 146 -3.24 0.17 -8.51
CA GLN A 146 -2.16 1.00 -8.00
C GLN A 146 -0.98 0.13 -7.56
N MET A 147 0.23 0.62 -7.78
CA MET A 147 1.48 -0.02 -7.38
C MET A 147 2.06 0.71 -6.17
N VAL A 148 2.40 -0.02 -5.11
CA VAL A 148 3.05 0.49 -3.90
C VAL A 148 4.33 -0.29 -3.68
N LEU A 149 5.46 0.41 -3.46
CA LEU A 149 6.71 -0.25 -3.10
C LEU A 149 6.71 -0.65 -1.63
N ALA A 150 7.29 -1.80 -1.33
CA ALA A 150 7.48 -2.29 0.02
C ALA A 150 8.89 -2.91 0.18
N GLU A 151 9.43 -2.82 1.39
CA GLU A 151 10.66 -3.49 1.76
C GLU A 151 10.40 -4.99 2.00
N VAL A 152 11.36 -5.83 1.58
CA VAL A 152 11.29 -7.28 1.73
C VAL A 152 12.32 -7.74 2.74
N VAL A 153 11.85 -8.35 3.82
CA VAL A 153 12.72 -9.02 4.79
C VAL A 153 13.08 -10.41 4.28
N LYS A 154 14.37 -10.66 4.10
CA LYS A 154 14.85 -12.02 3.77
C LYS A 154 14.75 -12.90 5.01
N THR A 155 14.04 -14.02 4.88
CA THR A 155 13.84 -14.98 5.96
C THR A 155 14.59 -16.27 5.67
N LYS A 156 15.10 -16.90 6.72
CA LYS A 156 15.61 -18.28 6.72
C LYS A 156 14.80 -19.07 7.73
N LEU A 157 14.15 -20.11 7.28
CA LEU A 157 13.41 -21.01 8.18
C LEU A 157 14.39 -21.96 8.84
N GLU A 158 14.25 -22.10 10.16
CA GLU A 158 15.01 -23.03 10.98
C GLU A 158 14.03 -23.99 11.67
N VAL A 159 14.26 -25.28 11.47
CA VAL A 159 13.44 -26.32 12.10
C VAL A 159 13.94 -26.53 13.52
N VAL A 160 13.04 -26.40 14.48
CA VAL A 160 13.30 -26.62 15.90
C VAL A 160 12.29 -27.63 16.45
N ASP A 161 12.68 -28.38 17.47
CA ASP A 161 11.79 -29.37 18.09
C ASP A 161 10.68 -28.73 18.93
N ASN A 162 10.95 -27.55 19.52
CA ASN A 162 10.00 -26.83 20.35
C ASN A 162 10.09 -25.32 20.13
N LEU A 163 8.94 -24.64 20.24
CA LEU A 163 8.82 -23.19 20.25
C LEU A 163 8.52 -22.71 21.67
N GLU A 164 9.03 -21.54 22.03
CA GLU A 164 8.67 -20.91 23.29
C GLU A 164 7.16 -20.64 23.37
N GLY A 165 6.57 -20.94 24.52
CA GLY A 165 5.15 -20.69 24.78
C GLY A 165 4.85 -19.18 24.82
N THR A 166 3.68 -18.79 24.29
CA THR A 166 3.20 -17.40 24.39
C THR A 166 1.83 -17.37 25.09
N ARG A 167 1.41 -16.20 25.61
CA ARG A 167 0.10 -16.02 26.20
C ARG A 167 -1.03 -16.39 25.24
N ARG A 168 -0.84 -16.19 23.94
CA ARG A 168 -1.82 -16.53 22.90
C ARG A 168 -1.84 -18.04 22.60
N GLY A 169 -0.71 -18.72 22.73
CA GLY A 169 -0.55 -20.13 22.38
C GLY A 169 -1.05 -20.44 20.97
N ALA A 170 -1.85 -21.49 20.84
CA ALA A 170 -2.49 -21.92 19.59
C ALA A 170 -3.80 -21.19 19.27
N GLY A 171 -4.19 -20.18 20.05
CA GLY A 171 -5.44 -19.45 19.85
C GLY A 171 -5.48 -18.69 18.52
N GLY A 172 -6.50 -18.96 17.71
CA GLY A 172 -6.78 -18.33 16.42
C GLY A 172 -8.29 -18.19 16.17
N PHE A 173 -8.66 -17.78 14.96
CA PHE A 173 -10.05 -17.73 14.49
C PHE A 173 -11.06 -17.05 15.44
N GLY A 174 -10.65 -15.91 16.03
CA GLY A 174 -11.53 -15.12 16.91
C GLY A 174 -11.54 -15.57 18.38
N HIS A 175 -10.57 -16.37 18.84
CA HIS A 175 -10.52 -16.87 20.23
C HIS A 175 -10.42 -15.75 21.30
N THR A 176 -10.16 -14.50 20.91
CA THR A 176 -10.16 -13.34 21.81
C THR A 176 -11.57 -12.78 22.09
N GLY A 177 -12.61 -13.41 21.52
CA GLY A 177 -14.01 -12.98 21.68
C GLY A 177 -14.40 -11.82 20.77
N HIS A 178 -15.66 -11.47 20.83
CA HIS A 178 -16.27 -10.29 20.18
C HIS A 178 -16.44 -9.18 21.21
#